data_9f147110cc019dce4095b2878a3b849c
#
_entry.id   9f147110cc019dce4095b2878a3b849c
#
_cell.length_a   1.000
_cell.length_b   1.000
_cell.length_c   1.000
_cell.angle_alpha   90.00
_cell.angle_beta   90.00
_cell.angle_gamma   90.00
#
_symmetry.space_group_name_H-M   'P 1'
#
loop_
_entity.id
_entity.type
_entity.pdbx_description
1 polymer ?
#
loop_
_entity_poly.entity_id
_entity_poly.type
_entity_poly.pdbx_seq_one_letter_code
_entity_poly.pdbx_strand_id
1 'polypeptide(L)'
;MTHEPSSAELLKRLEQHGVRLGLETTHRVLSSLGNPESGFPSVLVAGTNGKGSTAVQLASMAAAAGYRTGLYTSPHLEEITERIRVDGAAVSAELFGGTLTRVVENAAGALGHLPTYFEAVTAAAFLIFAEQKVDVAIMEVGLGGRLDATNACEPALCLITEIGLEHRQYLGETLSTIAREKAGILRQGRPAWAWVERDEAWEAIRAVGGEVGAKLHRGPEAARLIETKQLGWEGQEVQMETSVDSYLVRTPLLGAHQVKNLALATLGAEGLRELGWTRIDRQAIERGAASTYWPGRLERVELPGGRTVILDVAHNADGAATLASFLNDALGRFDLLFGVLDDKEVSTFLPSLARQAGKVILTSPTSSRSMPVERLAPLLADREVVSEAEPAAALHRALEDGDDPLVICGSVYLVGELRTVLRHRFGLPQPASTQPCWTRRGL
;
A
#
# COMPACT_ATOMS: atom_id res chain seq x y z
N MET A 1 -32.88 18.32 18.09
CA MET A 1 -32.26 17.15 17.45
C MET A 1 -30.82 17.55 17.14
N THR A 2 -29.86 17.10 17.92
CA THR A 2 -28.42 17.29 17.62
C THR A 2 -28.11 16.48 16.38
N HIS A 3 -27.73 17.16 15.32
CA HIS A 3 -27.32 16.52 14.07
C HIS A 3 -26.07 15.65 14.37
N GLU A 4 -26.18 14.34 14.27
CA GLU A 4 -25.00 13.46 14.32
C GLU A 4 -24.10 13.81 13.15
N PRO A 5 -22.80 14.09 13.39
CA PRO A 5 -21.89 14.47 12.33
C PRO A 5 -21.70 13.30 11.35
N SER A 6 -21.68 13.58 10.06
CA SER A 6 -21.37 12.57 9.04
C SER A 6 -19.94 12.05 9.22
N SER A 7 -19.64 10.84 8.70
CA SER A 7 -18.27 10.28 8.72
C SER A 7 -17.25 11.22 8.06
N ALA A 8 -17.62 11.95 7.02
CA ALA A 8 -16.76 12.92 6.36
C ALA A 8 -16.43 14.12 7.28
N GLU A 9 -17.41 14.62 8.03
CA GLU A 9 -17.19 15.70 9.01
C GLU A 9 -16.31 15.23 10.17
N LEU A 10 -16.52 14.01 10.65
CA LEU A 10 -15.64 13.41 11.68
C LEU A 10 -14.21 13.28 11.19
N LEU A 11 -13.98 12.75 10.00
CA LEU A 11 -12.64 12.61 9.41
C LEU A 11 -11.94 13.96 9.27
N LYS A 12 -12.64 14.98 8.74
CA LYS A 12 -12.11 16.35 8.63
C LYS A 12 -11.70 16.95 9.97
N ARG A 13 -12.45 16.68 11.05
CA ARG A 13 -12.07 17.10 12.40
C ARG A 13 -10.84 16.38 12.91
N LEU A 14 -10.72 15.06 12.64
CA LEU A 14 -9.58 14.24 13.06
C LEU A 14 -8.28 14.62 12.31
N GLU A 15 -8.36 15.04 11.05
CA GLU A 15 -7.21 15.49 10.25
C GLU A 15 -6.51 16.73 10.88
N GLN A 16 -7.23 17.57 11.61
CA GLN A 16 -6.68 18.75 12.28
C GLN A 16 -5.69 18.40 13.40
N HIS A 17 -5.70 17.16 13.90
CA HIS A 17 -4.80 16.70 14.98
C HIS A 17 -3.42 16.26 14.47
N GLY A 18 -3.18 16.26 13.15
CA GLY A 18 -1.88 15.97 12.53
C GLY A 18 -1.37 14.55 12.79
N VAL A 19 -0.04 14.39 12.79
CA VAL A 19 0.64 13.12 13.08
C VAL A 19 1.13 13.13 14.52
N ARG A 20 0.77 12.11 15.29
CA ARG A 20 1.29 11.88 16.65
C ARG A 20 1.91 10.48 16.68
N LEU A 21 3.19 10.41 17.03
CA LEU A 21 3.88 9.13 17.21
C LEU A 21 3.74 8.68 18.67
N GLY A 22 3.35 7.42 18.85
CA GLY A 22 3.17 6.81 20.18
C GLY A 22 1.94 5.89 20.21
N LEU A 23 1.97 4.90 21.08
CA LEU A 23 0.91 3.89 21.20
C LEU A 23 -0.04 4.14 22.37
N GLU A 24 0.29 5.06 23.28
CA GLU A 24 -0.52 5.29 24.50
C GLU A 24 -1.97 5.65 24.17
N THR A 25 -2.17 6.63 23.26
CA THR A 25 -3.51 7.03 22.80
C THR A 25 -4.25 5.85 22.18
N THR A 26 -3.59 5.12 21.27
CA THR A 26 -4.19 3.97 20.58
C THR A 26 -4.60 2.89 21.59
N HIS A 27 -3.73 2.51 22.52
CA HIS A 27 -4.06 1.50 23.56
C HIS A 27 -5.23 1.96 24.44
N ARG A 28 -5.29 3.22 24.85
CA ARG A 28 -6.41 3.74 25.64
C ARG A 28 -7.73 3.70 24.87
N VAL A 29 -7.72 4.06 23.58
CA VAL A 29 -8.89 3.95 22.71
C VAL A 29 -9.33 2.49 22.57
N LEU A 30 -8.40 1.58 22.25
CA LEU A 30 -8.71 0.16 22.10
C LEU A 30 -9.24 -0.45 23.41
N SER A 31 -8.63 -0.09 24.55
CA SER A 31 -9.11 -0.53 25.87
C SER A 31 -10.55 -0.06 26.14
N SER A 32 -10.91 1.16 25.76
CA SER A 32 -12.28 1.66 25.91
C SER A 32 -13.30 0.94 25.01
N LEU A 33 -12.82 0.27 23.96
CA LEU A 33 -13.60 -0.55 23.03
C LEU A 33 -13.58 -2.04 23.37
N GLY A 34 -12.95 -2.44 24.49
CA GLY A 34 -12.85 -3.83 24.94
C GLY A 34 -11.70 -4.63 24.31
N ASN A 35 -10.63 -3.95 23.85
CA ASN A 35 -9.42 -4.52 23.23
C ASN A 35 -9.72 -5.39 22.00
N PRO A 36 -10.41 -4.85 20.97
CA PRO A 36 -10.81 -5.63 19.80
C PRO A 36 -9.62 -6.22 19.03
N GLU A 37 -8.43 -5.60 19.11
CA GLU A 37 -7.19 -6.08 18.49
C GLU A 37 -6.72 -7.45 19.02
N SER A 38 -7.20 -7.86 20.18
CA SER A 38 -6.92 -9.17 20.78
C SER A 38 -7.88 -10.27 20.32
N GLY A 39 -8.93 -9.91 19.59
CA GLY A 39 -10.01 -10.83 19.20
C GLY A 39 -9.68 -11.74 18.01
N PHE A 40 -8.55 -11.52 17.35
CA PHE A 40 -8.12 -12.28 16.16
C PHE A 40 -6.60 -12.22 15.99
N PRO A 41 -6.00 -13.23 15.34
CA PRO A 41 -4.59 -13.19 14.96
C PRO A 41 -4.31 -12.16 13.88
N SER A 42 -3.16 -11.48 13.95
CA SER A 42 -2.76 -10.48 12.98
C SER A 42 -1.36 -10.75 12.41
N VAL A 43 -1.12 -10.23 11.20
CA VAL A 43 0.18 -10.14 10.55
C VAL A 43 0.50 -8.67 10.33
N LEU A 44 1.64 -8.18 10.80
CA LEU A 44 2.10 -6.82 10.51
C LEU A 44 3.02 -6.79 9.30
N VAL A 45 2.77 -5.85 8.40
CA VAL A 45 3.60 -5.63 7.20
C VAL A 45 4.17 -4.23 7.24
N ALA A 46 5.46 -4.09 7.56
CA ALA A 46 6.20 -2.84 7.54
C ALA A 46 7.15 -2.75 6.33
N GLY A 47 7.76 -1.60 6.11
CA GLY A 47 8.70 -1.36 5.02
C GLY A 47 8.55 0.05 4.43
N THR A 48 9.34 0.40 3.42
CA THR A 48 9.19 1.65 2.68
C THR A 48 8.26 1.44 1.50
N ASN A 49 8.65 0.65 0.53
CA ASN A 49 7.86 0.33 -0.65
C ASN A 49 7.38 -1.13 -0.61
N GLY A 50 6.21 -1.42 -1.22
CA GLY A 50 5.72 -2.78 -1.37
C GLY A 50 4.82 -3.30 -0.25
N LYS A 51 4.63 -2.57 0.85
CA LYS A 51 3.79 -2.99 1.99
C LYS A 51 2.39 -3.44 1.57
N GLY A 52 1.62 -2.55 0.94
CA GLY A 52 0.25 -2.85 0.49
C GLY A 52 0.19 -4.00 -0.53
N SER A 53 1.17 -4.07 -1.46
CA SER A 53 1.25 -5.17 -2.44
C SER A 53 1.54 -6.52 -1.77
N THR A 54 2.43 -6.56 -0.77
CA THR A 54 2.70 -7.77 0.01
C THR A 54 1.49 -8.16 0.85
N ALA A 55 0.87 -7.17 1.52
CA ALA A 55 -0.30 -7.39 2.37
C ALA A 55 -1.49 -7.96 1.59
N VAL A 56 -1.80 -7.38 0.42
CA VAL A 56 -2.92 -7.87 -0.41
C VAL A 56 -2.66 -9.25 -0.98
N GLN A 57 -1.43 -9.56 -1.40
CA GLN A 57 -1.08 -10.90 -1.90
C GLN A 57 -1.22 -11.94 -0.80
N LEU A 58 -0.71 -11.68 0.41
CA LEU A 58 -0.86 -12.59 1.54
C LEU A 58 -2.32 -12.79 1.93
N ALA A 59 -3.11 -11.71 2.00
CA ALA A 59 -4.54 -11.77 2.28
C ALA A 59 -5.29 -12.59 1.22
N SER A 60 -4.95 -12.42 -0.06
CA SER A 60 -5.51 -13.19 -1.17
C SER A 60 -5.18 -14.69 -1.06
N MET A 61 -3.95 -15.06 -0.67
CA MET A 61 -3.54 -16.45 -0.42
C MET A 61 -4.33 -17.08 0.73
N ALA A 62 -4.49 -16.36 1.84
CA ALA A 62 -5.28 -16.83 2.98
C ALA A 62 -6.78 -16.98 2.64
N ALA A 63 -7.34 -16.05 1.87
CA ALA A 63 -8.72 -16.13 1.38
C ALA A 63 -8.92 -17.29 0.38
N ALA A 64 -7.94 -17.54 -0.51
CA ALA A 64 -7.96 -18.68 -1.43
C ALA A 64 -7.89 -20.03 -0.71
N ALA A 65 -7.37 -20.06 0.52
CA ALA A 65 -7.41 -21.18 1.43
C ALA A 65 -8.74 -21.31 2.21
N GLY A 66 -9.68 -20.40 1.99
CA GLY A 66 -11.00 -20.39 2.64
C GLY A 66 -11.01 -19.85 4.06
N TYR A 67 -10.01 -19.03 4.46
CA TYR A 67 -10.04 -18.26 5.70
C TYR A 67 -10.75 -16.95 5.50
N ARG A 68 -11.51 -16.51 6.51
CA ARG A 68 -12.10 -15.19 6.56
C ARG A 68 -11.00 -14.17 6.88
N THR A 69 -10.70 -13.27 5.94
CA THR A 69 -9.55 -12.39 6.04
C THR A 69 -9.94 -10.95 6.27
N GLY A 70 -9.22 -10.28 7.19
CA GLY A 70 -9.16 -8.83 7.29
C GLY A 70 -7.94 -8.31 6.54
N LEU A 71 -8.08 -7.18 5.84
CA LEU A 71 -6.96 -6.47 5.24
C LEU A 71 -7.08 -4.97 5.57
N TYR A 72 -6.06 -4.44 6.23
CA TYR A 72 -5.92 -3.01 6.49
C TYR A 72 -4.77 -2.43 5.68
N THR A 73 -5.03 -1.38 4.91
CA THR A 73 -4.02 -0.73 4.05
C THR A 73 -4.12 0.79 4.12
N SER A 74 -3.01 1.49 3.85
CA SER A 74 -2.96 2.94 3.83
C SER A 74 -1.87 3.48 2.89
N PRO A 75 -2.15 4.64 2.24
CA PRO A 75 -3.44 5.33 2.15
C PRO A 75 -4.43 4.60 1.22
N HIS A 76 -5.67 5.08 1.12
CA HIS A 76 -6.63 4.65 0.11
C HIS A 76 -6.34 5.30 -1.26
N LEU A 77 -6.88 4.73 -2.32
CA LEU A 77 -6.75 5.26 -3.68
C LEU A 77 -7.90 6.24 -4.01
N GLU A 78 -9.15 5.80 -3.92
CA GLU A 78 -10.34 6.60 -4.24
C GLU A 78 -11.19 6.89 -2.99
N GLU A 79 -11.50 5.88 -2.18
CA GLU A 79 -12.42 5.97 -1.05
C GLU A 79 -11.83 5.45 0.26
N ILE A 80 -12.16 6.10 1.36
CA ILE A 80 -11.65 5.75 2.70
C ILE A 80 -11.95 4.29 3.10
N THR A 81 -13.06 3.75 2.66
CA THR A 81 -13.50 2.38 2.94
C THR A 81 -12.55 1.31 2.37
N GLU A 82 -11.74 1.66 1.35
CA GLU A 82 -10.70 0.78 0.80
C GLU A 82 -9.66 0.36 1.83
N ARG A 83 -9.46 1.19 2.87
CA ARG A 83 -8.49 0.91 3.94
C ARG A 83 -8.84 -0.32 4.75
N ILE A 84 -10.12 -0.69 4.81
CA ILE A 84 -10.63 -1.80 5.62
C ILE A 84 -11.40 -2.74 4.72
N ARG A 85 -10.84 -3.92 4.49
CA ARG A 85 -11.46 -4.94 3.65
C ARG A 85 -11.69 -6.22 4.44
N VAL A 86 -12.84 -6.85 4.22
CA VAL A 86 -13.15 -8.18 4.73
C VAL A 86 -13.41 -9.08 3.52
N ASP A 87 -12.73 -10.23 3.46
CA ASP A 87 -12.78 -11.14 2.32
C ASP A 87 -12.57 -10.44 0.96
N GLY A 88 -11.65 -9.46 0.94
CA GLY A 88 -11.28 -8.69 -0.24
C GLY A 88 -12.17 -7.53 -0.59
N ALA A 89 -13.41 -7.50 -0.11
CA ALA A 89 -14.33 -6.40 -0.34
C ALA A 89 -14.10 -5.27 0.69
N ALA A 90 -14.11 -4.02 0.22
CA ALA A 90 -14.15 -2.88 1.14
C ALA A 90 -15.43 -2.90 1.96
N VAL A 91 -15.35 -2.48 3.20
CA VAL A 91 -16.53 -2.37 4.07
C VAL A 91 -17.49 -1.29 3.56
N SER A 92 -18.78 -1.41 3.87
CA SER A 92 -19.73 -0.40 3.46
C SER A 92 -19.49 0.95 4.16
N ALA A 93 -19.92 2.03 3.53
CA ALA A 93 -19.83 3.37 4.11
C ALA A 93 -20.60 3.47 5.43
N GLU A 94 -21.74 2.77 5.55
CA GLU A 94 -22.53 2.71 6.79
C GLU A 94 -21.78 2.01 7.91
N LEU A 95 -21.19 0.83 7.63
CA LEU A 95 -20.41 0.08 8.62
C LEU A 95 -19.20 0.89 9.08
N PHE A 96 -18.47 1.48 8.13
CA PHE A 96 -17.32 2.34 8.44
C PHE A 96 -17.74 3.55 9.27
N GLY A 97 -18.77 4.30 8.83
CA GLY A 97 -19.24 5.52 9.50
C GLY A 97 -19.74 5.25 10.90
N GLY A 98 -20.60 4.25 11.08
CA GLY A 98 -21.11 3.85 12.40
C GLY A 98 -20.00 3.40 13.35
N THR A 99 -19.03 2.63 12.85
CA THR A 99 -17.88 2.20 13.66
C THR A 99 -16.98 3.38 14.02
N LEU A 100 -16.69 4.29 13.08
CA LEU A 100 -15.88 5.48 13.34
C LEU A 100 -16.52 6.37 14.40
N THR A 101 -17.85 6.58 14.37
CA THR A 101 -18.59 7.33 15.38
C THR A 101 -18.39 6.70 16.76
N ARG A 102 -18.58 5.39 16.88
CA ARG A 102 -18.37 4.65 18.14
C ARG A 102 -16.94 4.81 18.67
N VAL A 103 -15.93 4.71 17.81
CA VAL A 103 -14.52 4.92 18.17
C VAL A 103 -14.29 6.31 18.71
N VAL A 104 -14.80 7.34 18.01
CA VAL A 104 -14.60 8.76 18.41
C VAL A 104 -15.30 9.07 19.73
N GLU A 105 -16.52 8.57 19.95
CA GLU A 105 -17.28 8.77 21.20
C GLU A 105 -16.58 8.09 22.39
N ASN A 106 -16.14 6.85 22.24
CA ASN A 106 -15.40 6.15 23.29
C ASN A 106 -14.06 6.83 23.59
N ALA A 107 -13.32 7.25 22.53
CA ALA A 107 -12.07 7.97 22.68
C ALA A 107 -12.25 9.29 23.44
N ALA A 108 -13.27 10.08 23.13
CA ALA A 108 -13.56 11.34 23.81
C ALA A 108 -13.77 11.12 25.33
N GLY A 109 -14.49 10.06 25.71
CA GLY A 109 -14.69 9.68 27.10
C GLY A 109 -13.41 9.19 27.80
N ALA A 110 -12.60 8.38 27.11
CA ALA A 110 -11.40 7.78 27.67
C ALA A 110 -10.20 8.75 27.75
N LEU A 111 -10.05 9.64 26.78
CA LEU A 111 -8.87 10.49 26.60
C LEU A 111 -9.08 11.92 27.08
N GLY A 112 -10.32 12.45 27.05
CA GLY A 112 -10.62 13.86 27.19
C GLY A 112 -10.26 14.72 25.96
N HIS A 113 -9.81 14.09 24.86
CA HIS A 113 -9.52 14.72 23.56
C HIS A 113 -9.79 13.72 22.43
N LEU A 114 -9.81 14.19 21.18
CA LEU A 114 -9.94 13.32 20.02
C LEU A 114 -8.60 12.62 19.67
N PRO A 115 -8.65 11.38 19.17
CA PRO A 115 -7.49 10.72 18.58
C PRO A 115 -7.12 11.40 17.25
N THR A 116 -5.94 11.10 16.72
CA THR A 116 -5.57 11.46 15.35
C THR A 116 -6.42 10.69 14.34
N TYR A 117 -6.46 11.18 13.09
CA TYR A 117 -7.11 10.49 11.98
C TYR A 117 -6.66 9.03 11.86
N PHE A 118 -5.34 8.80 11.90
CA PHE A 118 -4.79 7.45 11.71
C PHE A 118 -5.10 6.53 12.89
N GLU A 119 -5.01 7.02 14.13
CA GLU A 119 -5.38 6.27 15.34
C GLU A 119 -6.86 5.86 15.30
N ALA A 120 -7.76 6.78 14.93
CA ALA A 120 -9.19 6.49 14.85
C ALA A 120 -9.54 5.47 13.77
N VAL A 121 -8.99 5.61 12.56
CA VAL A 121 -9.25 4.69 11.44
C VAL A 121 -8.66 3.30 11.72
N THR A 122 -7.49 3.23 12.35
CA THR A 122 -6.88 1.96 12.77
C THR A 122 -7.70 1.28 13.86
N ALA A 123 -8.18 2.01 14.86
CA ALA A 123 -9.06 1.46 15.89
C ALA A 123 -10.40 0.97 15.29
N ALA A 124 -10.95 1.69 14.31
CA ALA A 124 -12.14 1.25 13.58
C ALA A 124 -11.87 -0.06 12.81
N ALA A 125 -10.69 -0.21 12.20
CA ALA A 125 -10.31 -1.46 11.53
C ALA A 125 -10.25 -2.64 12.50
N PHE A 126 -9.60 -2.50 13.66
CA PHE A 126 -9.56 -3.53 14.68
C PHE A 126 -10.97 -3.91 15.15
N LEU A 127 -11.83 -2.93 15.41
CA LEU A 127 -13.20 -3.18 15.87
C LEU A 127 -14.04 -3.90 14.81
N ILE A 128 -13.95 -3.48 13.54
CA ILE A 128 -14.64 -4.14 12.43
C ILE A 128 -14.16 -5.59 12.27
N PHE A 129 -12.85 -5.84 12.31
CA PHE A 129 -12.31 -7.20 12.15
C PHE A 129 -12.76 -8.13 13.28
N ALA A 130 -12.77 -7.65 14.52
CA ALA A 130 -13.28 -8.41 15.66
C ALA A 130 -14.78 -8.74 15.51
N GLU A 131 -15.61 -7.75 15.16
CA GLU A 131 -17.07 -7.93 14.97
C GLU A 131 -17.37 -8.81 13.75
N GLN A 132 -16.57 -8.71 12.68
CA GLN A 132 -16.69 -9.57 11.51
C GLN A 132 -16.07 -10.96 11.71
N LYS A 133 -15.44 -11.23 12.86
CA LYS A 133 -14.84 -12.51 13.23
C LYS A 133 -13.88 -13.04 12.16
N VAL A 134 -12.91 -12.22 11.77
CA VAL A 134 -11.90 -12.65 10.79
C VAL A 134 -10.99 -13.73 11.41
N ASP A 135 -10.59 -14.72 10.61
CA ASP A 135 -9.66 -15.77 11.03
C ASP A 135 -8.21 -15.26 11.14
N VAL A 136 -7.90 -14.22 10.35
CA VAL A 136 -6.60 -13.53 10.34
C VAL A 136 -6.75 -12.14 9.73
N ALA A 137 -6.08 -11.14 10.30
CA ALA A 137 -5.97 -9.80 9.72
C ALA A 137 -4.54 -9.50 9.27
N ILE A 138 -4.39 -9.03 8.03
CA ILE A 138 -3.14 -8.53 7.50
C ILE A 138 -3.16 -7.01 7.59
N MET A 139 -2.23 -6.44 8.38
CA MET A 139 -2.20 -5.03 8.75
C MET A 139 -0.99 -4.34 8.14
N GLU A 140 -1.20 -3.45 7.18
CA GLU A 140 -0.15 -2.59 6.65
C GLU A 140 0.16 -1.47 7.64
N VAL A 141 1.43 -1.33 8.02
CA VAL A 141 1.94 -0.23 8.84
C VAL A 141 1.89 1.09 8.07
N GLY A 142 1.33 2.13 8.68
CA GLY A 142 1.22 3.44 8.04
C GLY A 142 2.54 4.20 8.00
N LEU A 143 3.19 4.38 9.15
CA LEU A 143 4.43 5.14 9.29
C LEU A 143 5.40 4.49 10.27
N GLY A 144 6.63 4.22 9.81
CA GLY A 144 7.65 3.60 10.64
C GLY A 144 7.31 2.15 10.99
N GLY A 145 6.95 1.87 12.20
CA GLY A 145 6.56 0.56 12.73
C GLY A 145 6.41 0.60 14.23
N ARG A 146 7.48 0.92 14.95
CA ARG A 146 7.55 0.87 16.43
C ARG A 146 6.43 1.65 17.12
N LEU A 147 6.10 2.83 16.64
CA LEU A 147 5.12 3.76 17.21
C LEU A 147 3.87 3.94 16.35
N ASP A 148 3.67 3.08 15.36
CA ASP A 148 2.50 3.11 14.48
C ASP A 148 1.28 2.50 15.18
N ALA A 149 0.09 3.08 14.98
CA ALA A 149 -1.13 2.62 15.63
C ALA A 149 -1.47 1.15 15.33
N THR A 150 -1.05 0.62 14.16
CA THR A 150 -1.23 -0.81 13.82
C THR A 150 -0.41 -1.72 14.72
N ASN A 151 0.68 -1.21 15.31
CA ASN A 151 1.56 -1.97 16.21
C ASN A 151 0.99 -2.12 17.63
N ALA A 152 -0.23 -1.66 17.87
CA ALA A 152 -0.94 -1.89 19.14
C ALA A 152 -1.40 -3.35 19.32
N CYS A 153 -1.38 -4.19 18.28
CA CYS A 153 -1.71 -5.62 18.37
C CYS A 153 -0.48 -6.49 18.66
N GLU A 154 -0.74 -7.76 19.04
CA GLU A 154 0.27 -8.81 19.17
C GLU A 154 0.27 -9.69 17.91
N PRO A 155 1.18 -9.43 16.93
CA PRO A 155 1.18 -10.16 15.67
C PRO A 155 1.61 -11.61 15.84
N ALA A 156 0.98 -12.51 15.07
CA ALA A 156 1.38 -13.91 14.95
C ALA A 156 2.71 -14.03 14.19
N LEU A 157 2.90 -13.20 13.15
CA LEU A 157 4.15 -13.04 12.41
C LEU A 157 4.31 -11.62 11.85
N CYS A 158 5.53 -11.27 11.43
CA CYS A 158 5.85 -9.96 10.87
C CYS A 158 6.55 -10.09 9.53
N LEU A 159 6.22 -9.17 8.60
CA LEU A 159 6.88 -9.04 7.31
C LEU A 159 7.47 -7.63 7.18
N ILE A 160 8.69 -7.53 6.68
CA ILE A 160 9.34 -6.24 6.40
C ILE A 160 9.74 -6.24 4.94
N THR A 161 9.15 -5.33 4.16
CA THR A 161 9.48 -5.12 2.74
C THR A 161 10.73 -4.27 2.60
N GLU A 162 11.16 -3.97 1.37
CA GLU A 162 12.37 -3.18 1.09
C GLU A 162 12.38 -1.84 1.85
N ILE A 163 13.58 -1.46 2.31
CA ILE A 163 13.85 -0.24 3.07
C ILE A 163 14.49 0.80 2.15
N GLY A 164 13.90 1.99 2.10
CA GLY A 164 14.39 3.15 1.39
C GLY A 164 14.33 4.41 2.25
N LEU A 165 14.94 5.48 1.76
CA LEU A 165 14.88 6.80 2.41
C LEU A 165 13.50 7.42 2.18
N GLU A 166 12.70 7.50 3.22
CA GLU A 166 11.37 8.09 3.23
C GLU A 166 11.01 8.60 4.62
N HIS A 167 10.17 9.64 4.69
CA HIS A 167 9.72 10.23 5.95
C HIS A 167 10.86 10.58 6.94
N ARG A 168 11.99 11.06 6.41
CA ARG A 168 13.23 11.33 7.16
C ARG A 168 13.01 12.21 8.38
N GLN A 169 12.13 13.19 8.28
CA GLN A 169 11.73 14.08 9.39
C GLN A 169 11.13 13.36 10.61
N TYR A 170 10.60 12.13 10.44
CA TYR A 170 10.00 11.34 11.52
C TYR A 170 10.83 10.11 11.89
N LEU A 171 11.49 9.48 10.90
CA LEU A 171 12.14 8.18 11.07
C LEU A 171 13.67 8.25 11.15
N GLY A 172 14.25 9.43 10.86
CA GLY A 172 15.69 9.64 10.87
C GLY A 172 16.29 9.71 9.45
N GLU A 173 17.56 10.09 9.40
CA GLU A 173 18.26 10.52 8.18
C GLU A 173 18.93 9.35 7.42
N THR A 174 19.11 8.18 8.04
CA THR A 174 19.86 7.04 7.48
C THR A 174 18.96 5.82 7.27
N LEU A 175 19.38 4.94 6.36
CA LEU A 175 18.69 3.65 6.16
C LEU A 175 18.64 2.84 7.46
N SER A 176 19.72 2.87 8.25
CA SER A 176 19.80 2.17 9.53
C SER A 176 18.75 2.66 10.52
N THR A 177 18.58 3.99 10.69
CA THR A 177 17.58 4.56 11.61
C THR A 177 16.16 4.23 11.18
N ILE A 178 15.85 4.35 9.88
CA ILE A 178 14.55 4.00 9.30
C ILE A 178 14.27 2.51 9.47
N ALA A 179 15.26 1.66 9.23
CA ALA A 179 15.15 0.21 9.38
C ALA A 179 14.86 -0.20 10.83
N ARG A 180 15.50 0.43 11.82
CA ARG A 180 15.23 0.19 13.25
C ARG A 180 13.79 0.57 13.63
N GLU A 181 13.27 1.70 13.17
CA GLU A 181 11.87 2.10 13.41
C GLU A 181 10.89 1.08 12.83
N LYS A 182 11.17 0.56 11.62
CA LYS A 182 10.32 -0.44 10.97
C LYS A 182 10.44 -1.81 11.64
N ALA A 183 11.62 -2.19 12.10
CA ALA A 183 11.86 -3.42 12.87
C ALA A 183 11.18 -3.43 14.26
N GLY A 184 10.67 -2.28 14.72
CA GLY A 184 9.91 -2.18 15.97
C GLY A 184 8.59 -2.94 15.99
N ILE A 185 8.19 -3.57 14.88
CA ILE A 185 7.05 -4.50 14.82
C ILE A 185 7.41 -5.93 15.26
N LEU A 186 8.71 -6.27 15.36
CA LEU A 186 9.18 -7.60 15.72
C LEU A 186 8.80 -7.98 17.15
N ARG A 187 8.53 -9.25 17.39
CA ARG A 187 8.10 -9.80 18.69
C ARG A 187 8.93 -11.01 19.10
N GLN A 188 9.13 -11.16 20.39
CA GLN A 188 9.85 -12.29 20.97
C GLN A 188 9.26 -13.64 20.55
N GLY A 189 10.11 -14.52 20.03
CA GLY A 189 9.72 -15.87 19.61
C GLY A 189 8.81 -15.96 18.40
N ARG A 190 8.35 -14.83 17.84
CA ARG A 190 7.50 -14.82 16.63
C ARG A 190 8.34 -14.90 15.36
N PRO A 191 7.87 -15.63 14.32
CA PRO A 191 8.53 -15.67 13.04
C PRO A 191 8.41 -14.32 12.33
N ALA A 192 9.48 -13.96 11.60
CA ALA A 192 9.52 -12.75 10.80
C ALA A 192 10.41 -12.95 9.56
N TRP A 193 10.02 -12.34 8.44
CA TRP A 193 10.83 -12.29 7.23
C TRP A 193 11.00 -10.84 6.79
N ALA A 194 12.24 -10.49 6.40
CA ALA A 194 12.56 -9.18 5.84
C ALA A 194 13.14 -9.33 4.44
N TRP A 195 12.44 -8.82 3.43
CA TRP A 195 13.00 -8.74 2.08
C TRP A 195 13.77 -7.44 1.92
N VAL A 196 15.03 -7.47 2.31
CA VAL A 196 15.93 -6.31 2.34
C VAL A 196 17.24 -6.69 1.68
N GLU A 197 17.59 -5.99 0.59
CA GLU A 197 18.81 -6.24 -0.17
C GLU A 197 19.99 -5.42 0.34
N ARG A 198 19.74 -4.21 0.86
CA ARG A 198 20.78 -3.31 1.39
C ARG A 198 21.28 -3.79 2.74
N ASP A 199 22.57 -4.15 2.82
CA ASP A 199 23.17 -4.71 4.04
C ASP A 199 23.07 -3.78 5.24
N GLU A 200 23.22 -2.46 5.08
CA GLU A 200 23.04 -1.47 6.16
C GLU A 200 21.67 -1.61 6.83
N ALA A 201 20.60 -1.71 6.03
CA ALA A 201 19.24 -1.85 6.53
C ALA A 201 19.01 -3.23 7.15
N TRP A 202 19.54 -4.29 6.52
CA TRP A 202 19.46 -5.65 7.06
C TRP A 202 20.12 -5.78 8.43
N GLU A 203 21.35 -5.27 8.60
CA GLU A 203 22.07 -5.33 9.87
C GLU A 203 21.33 -4.59 10.99
N ALA A 204 20.69 -3.46 10.67
CA ALA A 204 19.86 -2.73 11.63
C ALA A 204 18.62 -3.54 12.07
N ILE A 205 17.92 -4.20 11.13
CA ILE A 205 16.77 -5.07 11.41
C ILE A 205 17.22 -6.30 12.21
N ARG A 206 18.33 -6.91 11.81
CA ARG A 206 18.91 -8.09 12.47
C ARG A 206 19.30 -7.78 13.92
N ALA A 207 19.87 -6.61 14.18
CA ALA A 207 20.19 -6.17 15.54
C ALA A 207 18.93 -6.05 16.40
N VAL A 208 17.87 -5.38 15.93
CA VAL A 208 16.59 -5.29 16.65
C VAL A 208 15.97 -6.67 16.85
N GLY A 209 15.99 -7.53 15.83
CA GLY A 209 15.50 -8.91 15.93
C GLY A 209 16.20 -9.71 17.03
N GLY A 210 17.52 -9.56 17.14
CA GLY A 210 18.33 -10.18 18.21
C GLY A 210 18.02 -9.59 19.59
N GLU A 211 17.88 -8.27 19.72
CA GLU A 211 17.51 -7.59 20.96
C GLU A 211 16.16 -8.06 21.50
N VAL A 212 15.17 -8.25 20.59
CA VAL A 212 13.81 -8.69 20.94
C VAL A 212 13.69 -10.22 21.06
N GLY A 213 14.61 -10.99 20.45
CA GLY A 213 14.52 -12.45 20.38
C GLY A 213 13.51 -12.96 19.36
N ALA A 214 13.32 -12.25 18.23
CA ALA A 214 12.46 -12.67 17.14
C ALA A 214 13.11 -13.80 16.31
N LYS A 215 12.31 -14.68 15.70
CA LYS A 215 12.78 -15.68 14.73
C LYS A 215 12.84 -15.02 13.35
N LEU A 216 13.88 -14.21 13.13
CA LEU A 216 14.03 -13.38 11.95
C LEU A 216 14.83 -14.10 10.84
N HIS A 217 14.31 -14.05 9.61
CA HIS A 217 14.91 -14.59 8.41
C HIS A 217 15.07 -13.50 7.33
N ARG A 218 16.19 -13.53 6.60
CA ARG A 218 16.38 -12.66 5.44
C ARG A 218 15.65 -13.26 4.24
N GLY A 219 14.73 -12.52 3.63
CA GLY A 219 13.87 -12.98 2.55
C GLY A 219 14.64 -13.52 1.33
N PRO A 220 15.64 -12.78 0.78
CA PRO A 220 16.47 -13.26 -0.34
C PRO A 220 17.23 -14.58 -0.09
N GLU A 221 17.47 -14.94 1.18
CA GLU A 221 18.08 -16.21 1.58
C GLU A 221 17.03 -17.31 1.80
N ALA A 222 15.82 -16.92 2.21
CA ALA A 222 14.71 -17.83 2.50
C ALA A 222 13.92 -18.26 1.25
N ALA A 223 13.88 -17.43 0.20
CA ALA A 223 13.23 -17.74 -1.06
C ALA A 223 14.16 -17.44 -2.24
N ARG A 224 14.51 -18.46 -3.00
CA ARG A 224 15.33 -18.37 -4.21
C ARG A 224 14.44 -18.13 -5.43
N LEU A 225 14.55 -16.98 -6.06
CA LEU A 225 13.92 -16.68 -7.34
C LEU A 225 14.71 -17.37 -8.46
N ILE A 226 14.08 -18.29 -9.18
CA ILE A 226 14.73 -19.11 -10.22
C ILE A 226 14.60 -18.42 -11.57
N GLU A 227 13.35 -18.11 -11.96
CA GLU A 227 13.01 -17.52 -13.22
C GLU A 227 11.79 -16.61 -13.09
N THR A 228 11.76 -15.53 -13.86
CA THR A 228 10.60 -14.68 -14.02
C THR A 228 10.32 -14.48 -15.49
N LYS A 229 9.15 -14.94 -15.94
CA LYS A 229 8.68 -14.78 -17.31
C LYS A 229 7.63 -13.68 -17.36
N GLN A 230 7.88 -12.66 -18.19
CA GLN A 230 6.89 -11.60 -18.44
C GLN A 230 5.78 -12.14 -19.36
N LEU A 231 4.53 -11.90 -18.99
CA LEU A 231 3.34 -12.25 -19.76
C LEU A 231 2.69 -11.01 -20.39
N GLY A 232 3.51 -10.01 -20.70
CA GLY A 232 3.03 -8.70 -21.15
C GLY A 232 2.23 -7.99 -20.04
N TRP A 233 1.11 -7.38 -20.42
CA TRP A 233 0.24 -6.68 -19.48
C TRP A 233 -0.69 -7.60 -18.67
N GLU A 234 -0.66 -8.90 -18.91
CA GLU A 234 -1.44 -9.88 -18.13
C GLU A 234 -0.77 -10.26 -16.81
N GLY A 235 0.48 -9.82 -16.62
CA GLY A 235 1.23 -10.13 -15.39
C GLY A 235 2.55 -10.79 -15.65
N GLN A 236 2.97 -11.62 -14.71
CA GLN A 236 4.23 -12.36 -14.76
C GLN A 236 4.10 -13.73 -14.09
N GLU A 237 4.89 -14.67 -14.57
CA GLU A 237 5.02 -16.02 -14.02
C GLU A 237 6.36 -16.12 -13.32
N VAL A 238 6.36 -16.53 -12.06
CA VAL A 238 7.54 -16.57 -11.20
C VAL A 238 7.76 -18.00 -10.72
N GLN A 239 8.93 -18.55 -11.04
CA GLN A 239 9.39 -19.79 -10.45
C GLN A 239 10.28 -19.47 -9.25
N MET A 240 9.91 -19.98 -8.07
CA MET A 240 10.66 -19.78 -6.84
C MET A 240 10.70 -21.04 -5.99
N GLU A 241 11.76 -21.16 -5.18
CA GLU A 241 11.95 -22.24 -4.21
C GLU A 241 12.16 -21.64 -2.82
N THR A 242 11.53 -22.26 -1.83
CA THR A 242 11.75 -22.02 -0.40
C THR A 242 12.29 -23.28 0.25
N SER A 243 12.54 -23.26 1.56
CA SER A 243 12.87 -24.48 2.31
C SER A 243 11.69 -25.45 2.43
N VAL A 244 10.47 -25.00 2.11
CA VAL A 244 9.23 -25.75 2.34
C VAL A 244 8.70 -26.35 1.04
N ASP A 245 8.72 -25.57 -0.08
CA ASP A 245 8.13 -26.00 -1.35
C ASP A 245 8.77 -25.30 -2.57
N SER A 246 8.42 -25.77 -3.77
CA SER A 246 8.75 -25.13 -5.06
C SER A 246 7.45 -24.64 -5.70
N TYR A 247 7.45 -23.40 -6.14
CA TYR A 247 6.27 -22.71 -6.66
C TYR A 247 6.45 -22.27 -8.10
N LEU A 248 5.38 -22.38 -8.89
CA LEU A 248 5.22 -21.72 -10.18
C LEU A 248 4.00 -20.80 -10.09
N VAL A 249 4.21 -19.56 -9.77
CA VAL A 249 3.15 -18.61 -9.40
C VAL A 249 2.93 -17.60 -10.51
N ARG A 250 1.69 -17.43 -10.94
CA ARG A 250 1.28 -16.31 -11.77
C ARG A 250 0.76 -15.18 -10.89
N THR A 251 1.18 -13.94 -11.18
CA THR A 251 0.66 -12.74 -10.54
C THR A 251 0.32 -11.69 -11.60
N PRO A 252 -0.83 -11.00 -11.49
CA PRO A 252 -1.16 -9.89 -12.38
C PRO A 252 -0.37 -8.61 -12.05
N LEU A 253 0.32 -8.56 -10.90
CA LEU A 253 1.11 -7.41 -10.51
C LEU A 253 2.42 -7.36 -11.28
N LEU A 254 2.68 -6.24 -11.98
CA LEU A 254 3.79 -6.07 -12.91
C LEU A 254 5.03 -5.47 -12.25
N GLY A 255 6.20 -5.78 -12.83
CA GLY A 255 7.50 -5.24 -12.44
C GLY A 255 8.28 -6.12 -11.46
N ALA A 256 9.62 -6.03 -11.53
CA ALA A 256 10.53 -6.86 -10.73
C ALA A 256 10.35 -6.71 -9.21
N HIS A 257 9.95 -5.52 -8.75
CA HIS A 257 9.65 -5.27 -7.34
C HIS A 257 8.44 -6.08 -6.84
N GLN A 258 7.45 -6.38 -7.72
CA GLN A 258 6.30 -7.20 -7.33
C GLN A 258 6.65 -8.68 -7.19
N VAL A 259 7.71 -9.15 -7.88
CA VAL A 259 8.25 -10.50 -7.66
C VAL A 259 8.79 -10.65 -6.24
N LYS A 260 9.51 -9.64 -5.74
CA LYS A 260 10.03 -9.59 -4.36
C LYS A 260 8.88 -9.54 -3.33
N ASN A 261 7.86 -8.72 -3.59
CA ASN A 261 6.67 -8.63 -2.73
C ASN A 261 5.91 -9.96 -2.70
N LEU A 262 5.79 -10.64 -3.85
CA LEU A 262 5.19 -11.97 -3.97
C LEU A 262 5.96 -13.02 -3.18
N ALA A 263 7.28 -13.03 -3.31
CA ALA A 263 8.11 -13.96 -2.56
C ALA A 263 7.99 -13.77 -1.05
N LEU A 264 7.99 -12.51 -0.59
CA LEU A 264 7.79 -12.20 0.83
C LEU A 264 6.38 -12.59 1.31
N ALA A 265 5.34 -12.38 0.50
CA ALA A 265 3.98 -12.82 0.80
C ALA A 265 3.88 -14.35 0.88
N THR A 266 4.58 -15.08 -0.01
CA THR A 266 4.68 -16.55 0.00
C THR A 266 5.33 -17.06 1.28
N LEU A 267 6.46 -16.46 1.70
CA LEU A 267 7.10 -16.78 2.99
C LEU A 267 6.16 -16.50 4.18
N GLY A 268 5.40 -15.41 4.13
CA GLY A 268 4.37 -15.13 5.13
C GLY A 268 3.25 -16.17 5.16
N ALA A 269 2.82 -16.65 4.00
CA ALA A 269 1.80 -17.69 3.85
C ALA A 269 2.28 -19.04 4.41
N GLU A 270 3.54 -19.42 4.13
CA GLU A 270 4.18 -20.59 4.74
C GLU A 270 4.27 -20.45 6.25
N GLY A 271 4.68 -19.28 6.74
CA GLY A 271 4.72 -19.01 8.18
C GLY A 271 3.35 -19.12 8.85
N LEU A 272 2.29 -18.63 8.23
CA LEU A 272 0.92 -18.85 8.72
C LEU A 272 0.56 -20.34 8.74
N ARG A 273 0.93 -21.11 7.70
CA ARG A 273 0.69 -22.56 7.65
C ARG A 273 1.39 -23.29 8.82
N GLU A 274 2.63 -22.93 9.12
CA GLU A 274 3.38 -23.48 10.26
C GLU A 274 2.74 -23.14 11.62
N LEU A 275 2.11 -21.97 11.72
CA LEU A 275 1.41 -21.52 12.93
C LEU A 275 -0.01 -22.09 13.08
N GLY A 276 -0.48 -22.95 12.15
CA GLY A 276 -1.74 -23.67 12.27
C GLY A 276 -2.79 -23.32 11.21
N TRP A 277 -2.52 -22.38 10.28
CA TRP A 277 -3.40 -22.13 9.13
C TRP A 277 -3.16 -23.15 8.02
N THR A 278 -3.38 -24.44 8.33
CA THR A 278 -2.97 -25.61 7.51
C THR A 278 -3.60 -25.68 6.13
N ARG A 279 -4.73 -24.99 5.90
CA ARG A 279 -5.38 -24.91 4.57
C ARG A 279 -4.63 -24.00 3.58
N ILE A 280 -3.64 -23.21 4.06
CA ILE A 280 -2.77 -22.43 3.19
C ILE A 280 -1.74 -23.40 2.58
N ASP A 281 -2.19 -24.23 1.65
CA ASP A 281 -1.36 -25.13 0.89
C ASP A 281 -0.74 -24.45 -0.35
N ARG A 282 0.11 -25.16 -1.08
CA ARG A 282 0.74 -24.67 -2.32
C ARG A 282 -0.31 -24.13 -3.31
N GLN A 283 -1.40 -24.87 -3.51
CA GLN A 283 -2.44 -24.48 -4.46
C GLN A 283 -3.17 -23.19 -4.02
N ALA A 284 -3.41 -23.02 -2.73
CA ALA A 284 -4.00 -21.80 -2.20
C ALA A 284 -3.07 -20.58 -2.42
N ILE A 285 -1.77 -20.75 -2.22
CA ILE A 285 -0.75 -19.73 -2.50
C ILE A 285 -0.78 -19.35 -3.98
N GLU A 286 -0.72 -20.32 -4.89
CA GLU A 286 -0.71 -20.10 -6.35
C GLU A 286 -2.02 -19.44 -6.81
N ARG A 287 -3.19 -19.94 -6.37
CA ARG A 287 -4.50 -19.34 -6.70
C ARG A 287 -4.66 -17.94 -6.14
N GLY A 288 -4.26 -17.72 -4.88
CA GLY A 288 -4.38 -16.42 -4.23
C GLY A 288 -3.54 -15.36 -4.93
N ALA A 289 -2.30 -15.68 -5.28
CA ALA A 289 -1.43 -14.77 -6.03
C ALA A 289 -2.01 -14.43 -7.41
N ALA A 290 -2.52 -15.43 -8.14
CA ALA A 290 -3.09 -15.23 -9.46
C ALA A 290 -4.38 -14.40 -9.46
N SER A 291 -5.12 -14.40 -8.35
CA SER A 291 -6.37 -13.65 -8.22
C SER A 291 -6.19 -12.24 -7.65
N THR A 292 -4.97 -11.87 -7.25
CA THR A 292 -4.70 -10.55 -6.63
C THR A 292 -5.03 -9.40 -7.58
N TYR A 293 -5.79 -8.42 -7.09
CA TYR A 293 -6.06 -7.16 -7.80
C TYR A 293 -5.67 -5.98 -6.92
N TRP A 294 -4.77 -5.11 -7.41
CA TRP A 294 -4.30 -3.96 -6.65
C TRP A 294 -4.17 -2.74 -7.56
N PRO A 295 -5.20 -1.88 -7.63
CA PRO A 295 -5.22 -0.74 -8.55
C PRO A 295 -4.14 0.29 -8.21
N GLY A 296 -3.75 1.07 -9.22
CA GLY A 296 -2.70 2.08 -9.10
C GLY A 296 -1.27 1.51 -8.96
N ARG A 297 -1.06 0.25 -9.37
CA ARG A 297 0.27 -0.38 -9.46
C ARG A 297 0.49 -0.90 -10.86
N LEU A 298 1.04 -0.06 -11.74
CA LEU A 298 1.14 -0.31 -13.19
C LEU A 298 -0.22 -0.75 -13.78
N GLU A 299 -1.31 -0.14 -13.27
CA GLU A 299 -2.66 -0.43 -13.72
C GLU A 299 -2.86 0.09 -15.14
N ARG A 300 -3.13 -0.84 -16.07
CA ARG A 300 -3.39 -0.51 -17.46
C ARG A 300 -4.89 -0.29 -17.69
N VAL A 301 -5.21 0.81 -18.32
CA VAL A 301 -6.56 1.20 -18.72
C VAL A 301 -6.59 1.47 -20.22
N GLU A 302 -7.41 0.73 -20.97
CA GLU A 302 -7.65 0.98 -22.39
C GLU A 302 -8.84 1.93 -22.55
N LEU A 303 -8.61 3.07 -23.18
CA LEU A 303 -9.68 4.02 -23.48
C LEU A 303 -10.41 3.69 -24.78
N PRO A 304 -11.68 4.11 -24.92
CA PRO A 304 -12.34 4.12 -26.22
C PRO A 304 -11.49 4.91 -27.24
N GLY A 305 -11.18 4.29 -28.38
CA GLY A 305 -10.25 4.87 -29.35
C GLY A 305 -8.84 4.26 -29.32
N GLY A 306 -8.57 3.34 -28.37
CA GLY A 306 -7.36 2.52 -28.35
C GLY A 306 -6.16 3.14 -27.63
N ARG A 307 -6.28 4.36 -27.07
CA ARG A 307 -5.20 4.93 -26.26
C ARG A 307 -5.08 4.23 -24.91
N THR A 308 -3.87 3.88 -24.53
CA THR A 308 -3.56 3.26 -23.23
C THR A 308 -3.24 4.32 -22.18
N VAL A 309 -3.82 4.21 -20.97
CA VAL A 309 -3.44 4.95 -19.79
C VAL A 309 -2.84 4.00 -18.76
N ILE A 310 -1.72 4.37 -18.15
CA ILE A 310 -1.06 3.61 -17.10
C ILE A 310 -1.09 4.43 -15.83
N LEU A 311 -1.63 3.83 -14.77
CA LEU A 311 -1.76 4.44 -13.45
C LEU A 311 -0.75 3.79 -12.50
N ASP A 312 0.16 4.59 -11.93
CA ASP A 312 1.11 4.11 -10.93
C ASP A 312 1.33 5.14 -9.82
N VAL A 313 1.32 4.69 -8.58
CA VAL A 313 1.44 5.58 -7.41
C VAL A 313 2.89 5.81 -6.96
N ALA A 314 3.88 5.57 -7.80
CA ALA A 314 5.30 5.90 -7.51
C ALA A 314 5.44 7.38 -7.16
N HIS A 315 6.03 7.67 -5.99
CA HIS A 315 6.13 9.02 -5.43
C HIS A 315 7.42 9.27 -4.64
N ASN A 316 8.39 8.38 -4.76
CA ASN A 316 9.73 8.51 -4.18
C ASN A 316 10.78 8.00 -5.17
N ALA A 317 12.07 8.21 -4.88
CA ALA A 317 13.16 7.89 -5.79
C ALA A 317 13.20 6.40 -6.19
N ASP A 318 13.06 5.48 -5.23
CA ASP A 318 13.09 4.03 -5.50
C ASP A 318 11.88 3.59 -6.34
N GLY A 319 10.67 4.11 -6.03
CA GLY A 319 9.46 3.85 -6.80
C GLY A 319 9.54 4.40 -8.22
N ALA A 320 10.01 5.63 -8.38
CA ALA A 320 10.18 6.26 -9.69
C ALA A 320 11.24 5.55 -10.54
N ALA A 321 12.35 5.12 -9.96
CA ALA A 321 13.36 4.34 -10.67
C ALA A 321 12.81 3.00 -11.17
N THR A 322 12.02 2.32 -10.33
CA THR A 322 11.36 1.07 -10.68
C THR A 322 10.34 1.26 -11.81
N LEU A 323 9.51 2.31 -11.72
CA LEU A 323 8.55 2.68 -12.76
C LEU A 323 9.27 3.01 -14.07
N ALA A 324 10.30 3.85 -14.04
CA ALA A 324 11.07 4.24 -15.23
C ALA A 324 11.71 3.02 -15.93
N SER A 325 12.28 2.08 -15.17
CA SER A 325 12.83 0.84 -15.73
C SER A 325 11.75 0.02 -16.44
N PHE A 326 10.59 -0.18 -15.81
CA PHE A 326 9.50 -0.92 -16.43
C PHE A 326 8.97 -0.24 -17.70
N LEU A 327 8.77 1.08 -17.67
CA LEU A 327 8.27 1.83 -18.82
C LEU A 327 9.23 1.78 -20.01
N ASN A 328 10.54 1.83 -19.74
CA ASN A 328 11.56 1.70 -20.77
C ASN A 328 11.47 0.35 -21.51
N ASP A 329 11.26 -0.72 -20.76
CA ASP A 329 11.21 -2.07 -21.33
C ASP A 329 9.86 -2.36 -22.01
N ALA A 330 8.76 -1.80 -21.50
CA ALA A 330 7.40 -2.13 -21.93
C ALA A 330 6.83 -1.20 -23.03
N LEU A 331 7.21 0.09 -23.04
CA LEU A 331 6.56 1.10 -23.90
C LEU A 331 7.52 1.79 -24.88
N GLY A 332 8.78 1.98 -24.52
CA GLY A 332 9.74 2.78 -25.26
C GLY A 332 9.43 4.28 -25.17
N ARG A 333 8.30 4.77 -25.69
CA ARG A 333 7.84 6.16 -25.60
C ARG A 333 6.46 6.28 -24.95
N PHE A 334 6.26 7.34 -24.17
CA PHE A 334 5.00 7.64 -23.47
C PHE A 334 4.88 9.12 -23.16
N ASP A 335 3.67 9.60 -22.91
CA ASP A 335 3.42 10.92 -22.32
C ASP A 335 3.31 10.78 -20.79
N LEU A 336 3.75 11.79 -20.07
CA LEU A 336 3.77 11.80 -18.59
C LEU A 336 2.85 12.89 -18.05
N LEU A 337 1.89 12.51 -17.21
CA LEU A 337 1.13 13.41 -16.35
C LEU A 337 1.59 13.19 -14.91
N PHE A 338 2.17 14.22 -14.30
CA PHE A 338 2.84 14.13 -13.02
C PHE A 338 2.36 15.20 -12.05
N GLY A 339 2.12 14.77 -10.80
CA GLY A 339 1.84 15.66 -9.68
C GLY A 339 2.12 14.96 -8.35
N VAL A 340 2.62 15.69 -7.37
CA VAL A 340 3.19 15.13 -6.15
C VAL A 340 2.87 15.99 -4.93
N LEU A 341 3.02 15.43 -3.73
CA LEU A 341 2.93 16.17 -2.47
C LEU A 341 4.24 16.87 -2.12
N ASP A 342 4.16 17.97 -1.37
CA ASP A 342 5.27 18.87 -1.06
C ASP A 342 6.32 18.28 -0.09
N ASP A 343 5.99 17.16 0.56
CA ASP A 343 6.89 16.44 1.47
C ASP A 343 7.91 15.52 0.74
N LYS A 344 7.93 15.53 -0.61
CA LYS A 344 8.77 14.62 -1.42
C LYS A 344 9.98 15.33 -2.02
N GLU A 345 11.12 14.64 -2.06
CA GLU A 345 12.37 15.12 -2.66
C GLU A 345 12.35 14.94 -4.21
N VAL A 346 11.45 15.66 -4.87
CA VAL A 346 11.09 15.48 -6.30
C VAL A 346 12.27 15.69 -7.23
N SER A 347 13.19 16.59 -6.91
CA SER A 347 14.39 16.89 -7.70
C SER A 347 15.28 15.65 -7.92
N THR A 348 15.18 14.65 -7.04
CA THR A 348 15.99 13.44 -7.13
C THR A 348 15.49 12.44 -8.18
N PHE A 349 14.23 12.51 -8.60
CA PHE A 349 13.65 11.48 -9.45
C PHE A 349 12.80 11.98 -10.65
N LEU A 350 12.15 13.15 -10.58
CA LEU A 350 11.34 13.66 -11.69
C LEU A 350 12.12 13.82 -12.99
N PRO A 351 13.35 14.39 -13.01
CA PRO A 351 14.12 14.50 -14.25
C PRO A 351 14.44 13.14 -14.88
N SER A 352 14.72 12.13 -14.07
CA SER A 352 14.99 10.77 -14.55
C SER A 352 13.74 10.13 -15.15
N LEU A 353 12.61 10.25 -14.49
CA LEU A 353 11.33 9.71 -14.96
C LEU A 353 10.86 10.40 -16.25
N ALA A 354 11.02 11.72 -16.34
CA ALA A 354 10.63 12.52 -17.50
C ALA A 354 11.53 12.30 -18.73
N ARG A 355 12.75 11.76 -18.56
CA ARG A 355 13.76 11.68 -19.67
C ARG A 355 13.25 10.98 -20.92
N GLN A 356 12.42 9.96 -20.79
CA GLN A 356 11.89 9.15 -21.88
C GLN A 356 10.49 9.59 -22.31
N ALA A 357 9.87 10.50 -21.56
CA ALA A 357 8.55 11.00 -21.90
C ALA A 357 8.61 11.89 -23.14
N GLY A 358 7.63 11.73 -24.04
CA GLY A 358 7.41 12.63 -25.16
C GLY A 358 6.91 13.98 -24.68
N LYS A 359 5.67 14.07 -24.25
CA LYS A 359 5.04 15.22 -23.61
C LYS A 359 5.06 15.08 -22.09
N VAL A 360 5.33 16.16 -21.36
CA VAL A 360 5.21 16.19 -19.91
C VAL A 360 4.19 17.24 -19.51
N ILE A 361 3.19 16.80 -18.76
CA ILE A 361 2.16 17.64 -18.16
C ILE A 361 2.34 17.58 -16.63
N LEU A 362 2.50 18.76 -16.03
CA LEU A 362 2.63 18.92 -14.58
C LEU A 362 1.30 19.41 -14.01
N THR A 363 0.88 18.82 -12.90
CA THR A 363 -0.36 19.20 -12.21
C THR A 363 -0.20 19.14 -10.69
N SER A 364 -1.19 19.66 -9.96
CA SER A 364 -1.20 19.64 -8.48
C SER A 364 -2.40 18.81 -8.01
N PRO A 365 -2.17 17.64 -7.34
CA PRO A 365 -3.27 16.86 -6.74
C PRO A 365 -4.16 17.72 -5.85
N THR A 366 -5.46 17.43 -5.76
CA THR A 366 -6.40 18.16 -4.90
C THR A 366 -6.14 17.83 -3.41
N SER A 367 -5.11 18.47 -2.87
CA SER A 367 -4.69 18.31 -1.47
C SER A 367 -4.04 19.59 -0.97
N SER A 368 -4.25 19.94 0.30
CA SER A 368 -3.57 21.07 0.96
C SER A 368 -2.05 20.88 1.07
N ARG A 369 -1.55 19.66 0.82
CA ARG A 369 -0.13 19.29 0.84
C ARG A 369 0.48 19.16 -0.55
N SER A 370 -0.24 19.55 -1.61
CA SER A 370 0.25 19.42 -2.98
C SER A 370 1.38 20.39 -3.28
N MET A 371 2.38 19.92 -4.03
CA MET A 371 3.42 20.78 -4.57
C MET A 371 2.85 21.58 -5.74
N PRO A 372 2.94 22.92 -5.72
CA PRO A 372 2.51 23.76 -6.83
C PRO A 372 3.31 23.50 -8.11
N VAL A 373 2.65 23.57 -9.27
CA VAL A 373 3.30 23.33 -10.58
C VAL A 373 4.47 24.29 -10.85
N GLU A 374 4.44 25.50 -10.30
CA GLU A 374 5.50 26.50 -10.38
C GLU A 374 6.81 26.06 -9.73
N ARG A 375 6.74 25.10 -8.79
CA ARG A 375 7.92 24.50 -8.16
C ARG A 375 8.40 23.25 -8.90
N LEU A 376 7.53 22.59 -9.67
CA LEU A 376 7.87 21.41 -10.47
C LEU A 376 8.52 21.80 -11.82
N ALA A 377 7.97 22.80 -12.52
CA ALA A 377 8.42 23.16 -13.85
C ALA A 377 9.92 23.51 -13.94
N PRO A 378 10.53 24.24 -12.98
CA PRO A 378 11.98 24.53 -13.02
C PRO A 378 12.87 23.29 -12.92
N LEU A 379 12.38 22.15 -12.40
CA LEU A 379 13.12 20.89 -12.33
C LEU A 379 13.32 20.24 -13.72
N LEU A 380 12.59 20.71 -14.73
CA LEU A 380 12.61 20.23 -16.11
C LEU A 380 12.91 21.38 -17.09
N ALA A 381 13.77 22.33 -16.70
CA ALA A 381 14.07 23.53 -17.49
C ALA A 381 14.76 23.22 -18.83
N ASP A 382 15.28 22.01 -19.03
CA ASP A 382 15.92 21.51 -20.25
C ASP A 382 14.94 21.04 -21.32
N ARG A 383 13.62 21.07 -21.04
CA ARG A 383 12.57 20.61 -21.94
C ARG A 383 11.30 21.44 -21.83
N GLU A 384 10.46 21.37 -22.88
CA GLU A 384 9.13 21.95 -22.85
C GLU A 384 8.20 21.12 -21.95
N VAL A 385 7.48 21.80 -21.05
CA VAL A 385 6.49 21.21 -20.17
C VAL A 385 5.18 22.00 -20.23
N VAL A 386 4.07 21.31 -20.10
CA VAL A 386 2.74 21.91 -19.96
C VAL A 386 2.42 21.98 -18.47
N SER A 387 2.14 23.16 -17.94
CA SER A 387 1.69 23.33 -16.55
C SER A 387 0.18 23.59 -16.54
N GLU A 388 -0.55 22.72 -15.83
CA GLU A 388 -1.99 22.82 -15.64
C GLU A 388 -2.30 22.40 -14.19
N ALA A 389 -2.64 23.38 -13.36
CA ALA A 389 -2.76 23.14 -11.92
C ALA A 389 -3.94 22.23 -11.54
N GLU A 390 -5.03 22.27 -12.30
CA GLU A 390 -6.23 21.48 -12.04
C GLU A 390 -6.09 20.08 -12.68
N PRO A 391 -6.14 18.97 -11.89
CA PRO A 391 -5.87 17.62 -12.38
C PRO A 391 -6.78 17.14 -13.52
N ALA A 392 -8.09 17.43 -13.44
CA ALA A 392 -9.01 17.00 -14.47
C ALA A 392 -8.80 17.75 -15.79
N ALA A 393 -8.46 19.06 -15.75
CA ALA A 393 -8.06 19.84 -16.90
C ALA A 393 -6.73 19.34 -17.49
N ALA A 394 -5.76 19.01 -16.64
CA ALA A 394 -4.48 18.43 -17.04
C ALA A 394 -4.68 17.08 -17.76
N LEU A 395 -5.55 16.22 -17.25
CA LEU A 395 -5.91 14.95 -17.91
C LEU A 395 -6.58 15.18 -19.25
N HIS A 396 -7.55 16.12 -19.32
CA HIS A 396 -8.22 16.47 -20.58
C HIS A 396 -7.21 16.87 -21.64
N ARG A 397 -6.30 17.77 -21.29
CA ARG A 397 -5.23 18.26 -22.16
C ARG A 397 -4.25 17.16 -22.58
N ALA A 398 -3.94 16.23 -21.65
CA ALA A 398 -3.10 15.09 -21.95
C ALA A 398 -3.74 14.15 -22.97
N LEU A 399 -5.07 14.01 -22.94
CA LEU A 399 -5.81 13.10 -23.81
C LEU A 399 -6.15 13.69 -25.19
N GLU A 400 -6.18 15.02 -25.34
CA GLU A 400 -6.48 15.68 -26.63
C GLU A 400 -5.30 15.65 -27.60
N ASP A 401 -4.08 15.73 -27.10
CA ASP A 401 -2.87 15.99 -27.89
C ASP A 401 -1.90 14.80 -27.90
N GLY A 402 -2.25 13.67 -28.47
CA GLY A 402 -1.27 12.59 -28.68
C GLY A 402 -1.85 11.17 -28.67
N ASP A 403 -1.13 10.27 -29.34
CA ASP A 403 -1.47 8.85 -29.47
C ASP A 403 -0.59 7.95 -28.58
N ASP A 404 0.52 8.49 -28.05
CA ASP A 404 1.42 7.75 -27.16
C ASP A 404 0.68 7.34 -25.86
N PRO A 405 1.02 6.21 -25.25
CA PRO A 405 0.49 5.82 -23.95
C PRO A 405 0.67 6.93 -22.92
N LEU A 406 -0.34 7.20 -22.10
CA LEU A 406 -0.28 8.21 -21.05
C LEU A 406 0.05 7.55 -19.69
N VAL A 407 1.15 7.95 -19.08
CA VAL A 407 1.52 7.53 -17.72
C VAL A 407 1.11 8.61 -16.72
N ILE A 408 0.33 8.23 -15.72
CA ILE A 408 -0.11 9.10 -14.61
C ILE A 408 0.54 8.62 -13.32
N CYS A 409 1.37 9.45 -12.70
CA CYS A 409 2.07 9.07 -11.46
C CYS A 409 2.49 10.27 -10.60
N GLY A 410 3.19 9.98 -9.50
CA GLY A 410 3.75 10.95 -8.56
C GLY A 410 3.02 11.04 -7.21
N SER A 411 1.75 10.63 -7.16
CA SER A 411 0.98 10.65 -5.91
C SER A 411 -0.18 9.66 -5.93
N VAL A 412 -0.43 8.99 -4.80
CA VAL A 412 -1.64 8.18 -4.61
C VAL A 412 -2.90 9.02 -4.81
N TYR A 413 -2.90 10.26 -4.32
CA TYR A 413 -4.03 11.19 -4.43
C TYR A 413 -4.31 11.57 -5.88
N LEU A 414 -3.28 11.92 -6.66
CA LEU A 414 -3.44 12.22 -8.09
C LEU A 414 -4.01 11.04 -8.86
N VAL A 415 -3.42 9.87 -8.64
CA VAL A 415 -3.84 8.64 -9.35
C VAL A 415 -5.28 8.29 -9.01
N GLY A 416 -5.69 8.36 -7.74
CA GLY A 416 -7.06 8.10 -7.31
C GLY A 416 -8.06 9.09 -7.90
N GLU A 417 -7.74 10.38 -7.83
CA GLU A 417 -8.56 11.45 -8.39
C GLU A 417 -8.79 11.26 -9.91
N LEU A 418 -7.70 11.06 -10.66
CA LEU A 418 -7.78 10.91 -12.10
C LEU A 418 -8.36 9.56 -12.54
N ARG A 419 -8.18 8.50 -11.76
CA ARG A 419 -8.86 7.22 -11.95
C ARG A 419 -10.38 7.39 -11.86
N THR A 420 -10.84 8.17 -10.90
CA THR A 420 -12.27 8.53 -10.76
C THR A 420 -12.78 9.31 -11.98
N VAL A 421 -12.02 10.30 -12.46
CA VAL A 421 -12.37 11.06 -13.67
C VAL A 421 -12.44 10.15 -14.90
N LEU A 422 -11.44 9.30 -15.12
CA LEU A 422 -11.40 8.33 -16.22
C LEU A 422 -12.61 7.40 -16.18
N ARG A 423 -12.98 6.91 -15.01
CA ARG A 423 -14.15 6.05 -14.82
C ARG A 423 -15.45 6.75 -15.22
N HIS A 424 -15.69 7.96 -14.75
CA HIS A 424 -16.90 8.72 -15.07
C HIS A 424 -16.99 9.06 -16.56
N ARG A 425 -15.85 9.43 -17.17
CA ARG A 425 -15.81 9.87 -18.57
C ARG A 425 -15.90 8.72 -19.58
N PHE A 426 -15.29 7.56 -19.25
CA PHE A 426 -15.10 6.47 -20.20
C PHE A 426 -15.76 5.15 -19.79
N GLY A 427 -16.55 5.14 -18.70
CA GLY A 427 -17.24 3.94 -18.23
C GLY A 427 -16.29 2.82 -17.76
N LEU A 428 -15.16 3.20 -17.16
CA LEU A 428 -14.18 2.24 -16.63
C LEU A 428 -14.77 1.38 -15.51
N PRO A 429 -14.06 0.29 -15.12
CA PRO A 429 -14.51 -0.59 -14.04
C PRO A 429 -14.85 0.17 -12.76
N GLN A 430 -15.70 -0.44 -11.95
CA GLN A 430 -16.17 0.04 -10.65
C GLN A 430 -15.05 0.68 -9.81
N PRO A 431 -15.35 1.60 -8.87
CA PRO A 431 -14.37 2.14 -7.94
C PRO A 431 -13.56 1.04 -7.26
N ALA A 432 -12.32 1.32 -6.90
CA ALA A 432 -11.46 0.38 -6.19
C ALA A 432 -12.09 -0.13 -4.89
N SER A 433 -12.94 0.67 -4.25
CA SER A 433 -13.71 0.32 -3.05
C SER A 433 -14.76 -0.77 -3.28
N THR A 434 -15.31 -0.88 -4.50
CA THR A 434 -16.38 -1.86 -4.83
C THR A 434 -15.83 -3.14 -5.47
N GLN A 435 -14.56 -3.16 -5.85
CA GLN A 435 -13.91 -4.34 -6.41
C GLN A 435 -13.19 -5.13 -5.29
N PRO A 436 -13.45 -6.44 -5.15
CA PRO A 436 -12.62 -7.27 -4.31
C PRO A 436 -11.16 -7.20 -4.76
N CYS A 437 -10.22 -7.07 -3.83
CA CYS A 437 -8.79 -7.06 -4.14
C CYS A 437 -8.25 -8.46 -4.51
N TRP A 438 -9.14 -9.46 -4.56
CA TRP A 438 -8.96 -10.73 -5.25
C TRP A 438 -10.27 -11.08 -5.97
N THR A 439 -10.31 -10.89 -7.27
CA THR A 439 -11.45 -11.30 -8.09
C THR A 439 -11.28 -12.76 -8.51
N ARG A 440 -12.36 -13.56 -8.39
CA ARG A 440 -12.49 -14.78 -9.19
C ARG A 440 -12.62 -14.37 -10.67
N ARG A 441 -11.54 -14.00 -11.34
CA ARG A 441 -11.53 -14.04 -12.80
C ARG A 441 -11.48 -15.52 -13.16
N GLY A 442 -12.57 -16.00 -13.74
CA GLY A 442 -12.91 -17.34 -14.12
C GLY A 442 -11.78 -18.35 -14.16
N LEU A 443 -11.93 -19.40 -13.35
CA LEU A 443 -11.41 -20.71 -13.67
C LEU A 443 -12.17 -21.26 -14.86
#